data_5468548b3c0e3d1259dc5e173159978e
#
_entry.id   5468548b3c0e3d1259dc5e173159978e
#
_cell.length_a   1.000
_cell.length_b   1.000
_cell.length_c   1.000
_cell.angle_alpha   90.00
_cell.angle_beta   90.00
_cell.angle_gamma   90.00
#
_symmetry.space_group_name_H-M   'P 1'
#
loop_
_entity.id
_entity.type
_entity.pdbx_description
1 polymer ?
#
loop_
_entity_poly.entity_id
_entity_poly.type
_entity_poly.pdbx_seq_one_letter_code
_entity_poly.pdbx_strand_id
1 'polypeptide(L)'
;HVLTTKGKGYAPAEAEQIEYHAVGPFDPAKGVVKKAAGKPTYTDVFGDWLCDMAAADARLYGITPAMREGSGLVRFSQKFPQRYFDVAIAEQHAVTLAAGMACEGAKPVVAIYSTFLQRAYDQLVHDVAIQNLDVTFAIDRAGVVGPDGATHAGSFDLSYLRCIPNLVVMAPADENECRQLLTTGFLHTGPAAVRYPRGSGP
;
A
#
# COMPACT_ATOMS: atom_id res chain seq x y z
N HIS A 1 -11.16 -4.38 -27.24
CA HIS A 1 -11.57 -3.68 -26.01
C HIS A 1 -12.91 -4.22 -25.53
N VAL A 2 -12.95 -4.70 -24.30
CA VAL A 2 -14.17 -5.25 -23.67
C VAL A 2 -14.59 -4.34 -22.53
N LEU A 3 -15.79 -3.82 -22.59
CA LEU A 3 -16.40 -3.04 -21.51
C LEU A 3 -17.22 -3.97 -20.61
N THR A 4 -16.96 -3.91 -19.31
CA THR A 4 -17.69 -4.69 -18.31
C THR A 4 -18.25 -3.77 -17.23
N THR A 5 -19.29 -4.24 -16.54
CA THR A 5 -19.84 -3.57 -15.37
C THR A 5 -19.59 -4.45 -14.16
N LYS A 6 -18.79 -3.99 -13.21
CA LYS A 6 -18.55 -4.70 -11.96
C LYS A 6 -19.84 -4.82 -11.17
N GLY A 7 -20.14 -5.98 -10.62
CA GLY A 7 -21.39 -6.24 -9.89
C GLY A 7 -22.61 -6.47 -10.76
N LYS A 8 -22.47 -6.61 -12.09
CA LYS A 8 -23.57 -6.76 -13.05
C LYS A 8 -24.55 -7.86 -12.64
N GLY A 9 -25.84 -7.50 -12.61
CA GLY A 9 -26.93 -8.41 -12.23
C GLY A 9 -27.39 -8.27 -10.78
N TYR A 10 -26.72 -7.44 -9.97
CA TYR A 10 -27.13 -7.11 -8.60
C TYR A 10 -27.07 -5.61 -8.37
N ALA A 11 -28.22 -4.94 -8.39
CA ALA A 11 -28.31 -3.48 -8.38
C ALA A 11 -27.49 -2.78 -7.25
N PRO A 12 -27.47 -3.28 -5.99
CA PRO A 12 -26.62 -2.69 -4.96
C PRO A 12 -25.13 -2.75 -5.30
N ALA A 13 -24.65 -3.84 -5.91
CA ALA A 13 -23.24 -3.96 -6.30
C ALA A 13 -22.88 -3.11 -7.53
N GLU A 14 -23.84 -2.88 -8.42
CA GLU A 14 -23.66 -1.95 -9.55
C GLU A 14 -23.57 -0.50 -9.07
N ALA A 15 -24.29 -0.14 -8.00
CA ALA A 15 -24.29 1.20 -7.41
C ALA A 15 -23.05 1.44 -6.53
N GLU A 16 -22.63 0.45 -5.74
CA GLU A 16 -21.55 0.56 -4.75
C GLU A 16 -20.44 -0.47 -5.01
N GLN A 17 -19.82 -0.38 -6.16
CA GLN A 17 -18.85 -1.36 -6.66
C GLN A 17 -17.63 -1.59 -5.73
N ILE A 18 -17.26 -0.59 -4.94
CA ILE A 18 -16.15 -0.70 -3.98
C ILE A 18 -16.59 -1.50 -2.76
N GLU A 19 -17.76 -1.18 -2.19
CA GLU A 19 -18.30 -1.86 -1.00
C GLU A 19 -18.57 -3.35 -1.27
N TYR A 20 -19.01 -3.68 -2.48
CA TYR A 20 -19.27 -5.06 -2.91
C TYR A 20 -18.05 -5.75 -3.54
N HIS A 21 -16.86 -5.18 -3.44
CA HIS A 21 -15.65 -5.84 -3.88
C HIS A 21 -15.14 -6.82 -2.81
N ALA A 22 -15.10 -8.11 -3.14
CA ALA A 22 -14.58 -9.16 -2.25
C ALA A 22 -15.28 -9.21 -0.87
N VAL A 23 -16.61 -9.17 -0.88
CA VAL A 23 -17.42 -9.25 0.35
C VAL A 23 -17.47 -10.68 0.91
N GLY A 24 -17.57 -10.79 2.23
CA GLY A 24 -17.91 -12.03 2.91
C GLY A 24 -19.40 -12.41 2.72
N PRO A 25 -19.86 -13.52 3.32
CA PRO A 25 -21.28 -13.89 3.28
C PRO A 25 -22.18 -12.76 3.80
N PHE A 26 -23.20 -12.40 3.06
CA PHE A 26 -24.20 -11.40 3.43
C PHE A 26 -25.60 -11.80 2.95
N ASP A 27 -26.64 -11.23 3.52
CA ASP A 27 -28.04 -11.41 3.10
C ASP A 27 -28.31 -10.51 1.88
N PRO A 28 -28.60 -11.05 0.69
CA PRO A 28 -28.85 -10.25 -0.52
C PRO A 28 -30.03 -9.28 -0.40
N ALA A 29 -30.98 -9.54 0.50
CA ALA A 29 -32.12 -8.65 0.73
C ALA A 29 -31.75 -7.43 1.60
N LYS A 30 -30.70 -7.55 2.41
CA LYS A 30 -30.24 -6.49 3.33
C LYS A 30 -28.98 -5.77 2.84
N GLY A 31 -28.30 -6.37 1.87
CA GLY A 31 -26.99 -5.88 1.43
C GLY A 31 -25.86 -6.12 2.44
N VAL A 32 -24.72 -5.52 2.18
CA VAL A 32 -23.54 -5.58 3.08
C VAL A 32 -23.79 -4.68 4.29
N VAL A 33 -23.68 -5.26 5.49
CA VAL A 33 -23.76 -4.50 6.75
C VAL A 33 -22.35 -4.18 7.23
N LYS A 34 -22.04 -2.90 7.38
CA LYS A 34 -20.74 -2.46 7.92
C LYS A 34 -20.58 -2.96 9.35
N LYS A 35 -19.47 -3.64 9.62
CA LYS A 35 -19.12 -4.06 10.98
C LYS A 35 -18.76 -2.82 11.81
N ALA A 36 -19.03 -2.88 13.11
CA ALA A 36 -18.54 -1.87 14.05
C ALA A 36 -17.00 -1.80 13.99
N ALA A 37 -16.44 -0.61 14.21
CA ALA A 37 -15.00 -0.40 14.26
C ALA A 37 -14.38 -1.30 15.34
N GLY A 38 -13.37 -2.08 14.94
CA GLY A 38 -12.56 -2.90 15.84
C GLY A 38 -11.31 -2.14 16.32
N LYS A 39 -10.31 -2.90 16.78
CA LYS A 39 -8.96 -2.34 16.99
C LYS A 39 -8.42 -1.77 15.67
N PRO A 40 -7.60 -0.71 15.70
CA PRO A 40 -6.93 -0.21 14.50
C PRO A 40 -6.13 -1.33 13.82
N THR A 41 -6.17 -1.35 12.50
CA THR A 41 -5.33 -2.25 11.72
C THR A 41 -3.99 -1.58 11.39
N TYR A 42 -3.00 -2.36 10.98
CA TYR A 42 -1.74 -1.79 10.46
C TYR A 42 -1.98 -0.86 9.27
N THR A 43 -2.95 -1.17 8.42
CA THR A 43 -3.38 -0.31 7.31
C THR A 43 -3.92 1.03 7.79
N ASP A 44 -4.69 1.06 8.90
CA ASP A 44 -5.19 2.30 9.51
C ASP A 44 -4.03 3.13 10.08
N VAL A 45 -3.10 2.48 10.80
CA VAL A 45 -1.88 3.12 11.34
C VAL A 45 -1.05 3.74 10.23
N PHE A 46 -0.86 3.03 9.11
CA PHE A 46 -0.17 3.57 7.94
C PHE A 46 -0.90 4.78 7.36
N GLY A 47 -2.21 4.69 7.14
CA GLY A 47 -3.02 5.78 6.57
C GLY A 47 -3.01 7.04 7.44
N ASP A 48 -3.04 6.88 8.76
CA ASP A 48 -2.91 7.98 9.73
C ASP A 48 -1.52 8.59 9.69
N TRP A 49 -0.49 7.76 9.76
CA TRP A 49 0.90 8.19 9.67
C TRP A 49 1.17 8.96 8.36
N LEU A 50 0.68 8.45 7.22
CA LEU A 50 0.88 9.08 5.91
C LEU A 50 0.29 10.49 5.87
N CYS A 51 -0.90 10.69 6.44
CA CYS A 51 -1.53 12.00 6.53
C CYS A 51 -0.77 12.96 7.45
N ASP A 52 -0.30 12.48 8.60
CA ASP A 52 0.44 13.29 9.57
C ASP A 52 1.80 13.70 9.02
N MET A 53 2.50 12.75 8.41
CA MET A 53 3.82 13.02 7.81
C MET A 53 3.71 13.97 6.61
N ALA A 54 2.67 13.82 5.76
CA ALA A 54 2.43 14.73 4.65
C ALA A 54 2.06 16.15 5.09
N ALA A 55 1.47 16.31 6.27
CA ALA A 55 1.24 17.63 6.85
C ALA A 55 2.55 18.26 7.36
N ALA A 56 3.49 17.44 7.81
CA ALA A 56 4.79 17.89 8.33
C ALA A 56 5.84 18.11 7.23
N ASP A 57 5.80 17.33 6.13
CA ASP A 57 6.77 17.43 5.03
C ASP A 57 6.07 17.50 3.67
N ALA A 58 6.23 18.63 2.99
CA ALA A 58 5.62 18.88 1.68
C ALA A 58 6.20 18.00 0.55
N ARG A 59 7.37 17.39 0.75
CA ARG A 59 8.03 16.51 -0.22
C ARG A 59 7.39 15.12 -0.29
N LEU A 60 6.53 14.75 0.67
CA LEU A 60 5.87 13.45 0.67
C LEU A 60 4.80 13.37 -0.42
N TYR A 61 4.89 12.35 -1.24
CA TYR A 61 3.90 11.94 -2.23
C TYR A 61 3.47 10.49 -1.99
N GLY A 62 2.18 10.21 -2.07
CA GLY A 62 1.63 8.85 -1.92
C GLY A 62 1.28 8.24 -3.27
N ILE A 63 1.82 7.07 -3.57
CA ILE A 63 1.62 6.35 -4.83
C ILE A 63 1.05 4.97 -4.52
N THR A 64 0.06 4.53 -5.29
CA THR A 64 -0.50 3.18 -5.15
C THR A 64 -0.92 2.62 -6.51
N PRO A 65 -0.72 1.31 -6.77
CA PRO A 65 -1.23 0.65 -7.97
C PRO A 65 -2.65 0.08 -7.72
N ALA A 66 -3.70 0.90 -7.95
CA ALA A 66 -5.11 0.51 -7.81
C ALA A 66 -5.53 0.02 -6.41
N MET A 67 -4.84 0.45 -5.35
CA MET A 67 -5.04 -0.08 -3.99
C MET A 67 -5.41 1.01 -2.98
N ARG A 68 -6.10 2.07 -3.40
CA ARG A 68 -6.45 3.22 -2.55
C ARG A 68 -7.11 2.82 -1.23
N GLU A 69 -8.16 2.00 -1.32
CA GLU A 69 -8.92 1.52 -0.15
C GLU A 69 -8.11 0.50 0.65
N GLY A 70 -7.58 -0.49 -0.04
CA GLY A 70 -6.90 -1.62 0.57
C GLY A 70 -5.57 -1.26 1.25
N SER A 71 -4.92 -0.19 0.80
CA SER A 71 -3.66 0.30 1.39
C SER A 71 -3.84 1.55 2.27
N GLY A 72 -5.09 1.94 2.62
CA GLY A 72 -5.34 3.02 3.59
C GLY A 72 -5.13 4.45 3.07
N LEU A 73 -5.14 4.69 1.74
CA LEU A 73 -4.90 6.00 1.17
C LEU A 73 -6.15 6.86 0.95
N VAL A 74 -7.34 6.41 1.34
CA VAL A 74 -8.59 7.15 1.11
C VAL A 74 -8.52 8.55 1.71
N ARG A 75 -8.17 8.65 3.00
CA ARG A 75 -8.06 9.94 3.69
C ARG A 75 -6.94 10.82 3.13
N PHE A 76 -5.82 10.22 2.74
CA PHE A 76 -4.72 10.92 2.11
C PHE A 76 -5.12 11.52 0.76
N SER A 77 -5.79 10.76 -0.10
CA SER A 77 -6.24 11.22 -1.42
C SER A 77 -7.22 12.40 -1.33
N GLN A 78 -8.01 12.47 -0.25
CA GLN A 78 -8.95 13.57 0.00
C GLN A 78 -8.26 14.82 0.57
N LYS A 79 -7.30 14.63 1.49
CA LYS A 79 -6.57 15.74 2.13
C LYS A 79 -5.48 16.36 1.25
N PHE A 80 -4.82 15.52 0.45
CA PHE A 80 -3.67 15.90 -0.36
C PHE A 80 -3.81 15.44 -1.83
N PRO A 81 -4.89 15.83 -2.53
CA PRO A 81 -5.18 15.32 -3.88
C PRO A 81 -4.08 15.59 -4.90
N GLN A 82 -3.28 16.65 -4.72
CA GLN A 82 -2.16 17.00 -5.62
C GLN A 82 -0.89 16.18 -5.33
N ARG A 83 -0.87 15.39 -4.25
CA ARG A 83 0.25 14.55 -3.84
C ARG A 83 -0.11 13.07 -3.79
N TYR A 84 -1.29 12.71 -4.31
CA TYR A 84 -1.79 11.36 -4.42
C TYR A 84 -1.81 10.91 -5.87
N PHE A 85 -1.23 9.74 -6.14
CA PHE A 85 -1.18 9.13 -7.47
C PHE A 85 -1.65 7.68 -7.41
N ASP A 86 -2.73 7.38 -8.13
CA ASP A 86 -3.15 6.02 -8.41
C ASP A 86 -2.77 5.71 -9.87
N VAL A 87 -1.86 4.77 -10.04
CA VAL A 87 -1.33 4.40 -11.36
C VAL A 87 -2.08 3.22 -11.98
N ALA A 88 -3.26 2.88 -11.47
CA ALA A 88 -4.01 1.68 -11.83
C ALA A 88 -3.18 0.40 -11.55
N ILE A 89 -3.52 -0.73 -12.18
CA ILE A 89 -2.79 -2.01 -12.00
C ILE A 89 -1.51 -1.99 -12.82
N ALA A 90 -0.56 -1.15 -12.39
CA ALA A 90 0.72 -0.92 -13.07
C ALA A 90 1.85 -0.78 -12.04
N GLU A 91 2.18 -1.86 -11.35
CA GLU A 91 3.13 -1.88 -10.24
C GLU A 91 4.52 -1.40 -10.66
N GLN A 92 4.98 -1.80 -11.85
CA GLN A 92 6.25 -1.34 -12.41
C GLN A 92 6.26 0.18 -12.57
N HIS A 93 5.17 0.74 -13.11
CA HIS A 93 5.05 2.18 -13.27
C HIS A 93 5.03 2.91 -11.92
N ALA A 94 4.38 2.35 -10.91
CA ALA A 94 4.38 2.92 -9.56
C ALA A 94 5.80 3.13 -9.03
N VAL A 95 6.67 2.14 -9.19
CA VAL A 95 8.04 2.19 -8.69
C VAL A 95 8.92 3.12 -9.54
N THR A 96 8.83 3.06 -10.86
CA THR A 96 9.58 3.95 -11.75
C THR A 96 9.16 5.41 -11.59
N LEU A 97 7.85 5.69 -11.42
CA LEU A 97 7.35 7.03 -11.11
C LEU A 97 7.94 7.55 -9.79
N ALA A 98 7.95 6.70 -8.75
CA ALA A 98 8.56 7.05 -7.46
C ALA A 98 10.04 7.38 -7.61
N ALA A 99 10.79 6.57 -8.37
CA ALA A 99 12.19 6.83 -8.64
C ALA A 99 12.40 8.19 -9.32
N GLY A 100 11.63 8.50 -10.37
CA GLY A 100 11.69 9.80 -11.06
C GLY A 100 11.37 10.98 -10.14
N MET A 101 10.36 10.85 -9.27
CA MET A 101 10.04 11.89 -8.28
C MET A 101 11.17 12.07 -7.26
N ALA A 102 11.81 10.99 -6.84
CA ALA A 102 12.92 11.06 -5.88
C ALA A 102 14.16 11.74 -6.49
N CYS A 103 14.41 11.59 -7.79
CA CYS A 103 15.48 12.32 -8.50
C CYS A 103 15.28 13.85 -8.43
N GLU A 104 14.04 14.32 -8.35
CA GLU A 104 13.69 15.75 -8.23
C GLU A 104 13.51 16.20 -6.76
N GLY A 105 13.96 15.40 -5.80
CA GLY A 105 13.96 15.76 -4.37
C GLY A 105 12.65 15.52 -3.64
N ALA A 106 11.67 14.89 -4.27
CA ALA A 106 10.49 14.39 -3.56
C ALA A 106 10.86 13.18 -2.69
N LYS A 107 9.99 12.87 -1.72
CA LYS A 107 10.08 11.68 -0.88
C LYS A 107 8.82 10.82 -1.07
N PRO A 108 8.75 10.04 -2.15
CA PRO A 108 7.57 9.24 -2.43
C PRO A 108 7.46 8.03 -1.50
N VAL A 109 6.20 7.74 -1.14
CA VAL A 109 5.80 6.55 -0.40
C VAL A 109 4.97 5.68 -1.34
N VAL A 110 5.48 4.51 -1.69
CA VAL A 110 4.77 3.52 -2.51
C VAL A 110 4.03 2.57 -1.59
N ALA A 111 2.69 2.67 -1.56
CA ALA A 111 1.82 1.80 -0.80
C ALA A 111 1.35 0.64 -1.68
N ILE A 112 1.86 -0.55 -1.41
CA ILE A 112 1.69 -1.72 -2.26
C ILE A 112 1.59 -2.99 -1.42
N TYR A 113 0.84 -3.99 -1.88
CA TYR A 113 0.84 -5.31 -1.22
C TYR A 113 2.13 -6.07 -1.53
N SER A 114 2.58 -6.85 -0.54
CA SER A 114 3.79 -7.68 -0.66
C SER A 114 3.79 -8.54 -1.93
N THR A 115 2.69 -9.24 -2.20
CA THR A 115 2.57 -10.08 -3.40
C THR A 115 2.64 -9.29 -4.71
N PHE A 116 2.14 -8.06 -4.74
CA PHE A 116 2.12 -7.25 -5.97
C PHE A 116 3.44 -6.55 -6.25
N LEU A 117 4.25 -6.28 -5.23
CA LEU A 117 5.59 -5.72 -5.41
C LEU A 117 6.50 -6.66 -6.22
N GLN A 118 6.22 -7.96 -6.25
CA GLN A 118 6.95 -8.92 -7.10
C GLN A 118 6.97 -8.52 -8.58
N ARG A 119 5.89 -7.88 -9.09
CA ARG A 119 5.83 -7.42 -10.49
C ARG A 119 6.76 -6.24 -10.78
N ALA A 120 7.16 -5.50 -9.76
CA ALA A 120 8.03 -4.33 -9.87
C ALA A 120 9.43 -4.58 -9.30
N TYR A 121 9.83 -5.85 -9.19
CA TYR A 121 11.12 -6.24 -8.62
C TYR A 121 12.30 -5.65 -9.39
N ASP A 122 12.27 -5.71 -10.71
CA ASP A 122 13.31 -5.14 -11.56
C ASP A 122 13.41 -3.61 -11.36
N GLN A 123 12.29 -2.91 -11.38
CA GLN A 123 12.25 -1.45 -11.17
C GLN A 123 12.73 -1.06 -9.77
N LEU A 124 12.42 -1.86 -8.76
CA LEU A 124 12.91 -1.63 -7.40
C LEU A 124 14.43 -1.75 -7.33
N VAL A 125 15.02 -2.74 -8.00
CA VAL A 125 16.47 -2.92 -8.08
C VAL A 125 17.10 -1.82 -8.94
N HIS A 126 16.67 -1.71 -10.19
CA HIS A 126 17.32 -0.90 -11.21
C HIS A 126 17.05 0.60 -11.04
N ASP A 127 15.76 0.97 -10.85
CA ASP A 127 15.39 2.39 -10.87
C ASP A 127 15.57 3.05 -9.49
N VAL A 128 15.48 2.28 -8.40
CA VAL A 128 15.53 2.83 -7.04
C VAL A 128 16.82 2.47 -6.31
N ALA A 129 17.09 1.17 -6.12
CA ALA A 129 18.12 0.74 -5.19
C ALA A 129 19.55 1.00 -5.69
N ILE A 130 19.83 0.73 -6.96
CA ILE A 130 21.16 1.01 -7.56
C ILE A 130 21.49 2.51 -7.49
N GLN A 131 20.48 3.37 -7.65
CA GLN A 131 20.65 4.82 -7.58
C GLN A 131 20.57 5.36 -6.14
N ASN A 132 20.32 4.51 -5.14
CA ASN A 132 20.17 4.87 -3.73
C ASN A 132 19.14 5.99 -3.49
N LEU A 133 17.99 5.93 -4.15
CA LEU A 133 16.97 6.98 -4.09
C LEU A 133 16.10 6.89 -2.84
N ASP A 134 15.69 8.05 -2.31
CA ASP A 134 14.85 8.21 -1.13
C ASP A 134 13.38 7.78 -1.39
N VAL A 135 13.14 6.50 -1.59
CA VAL A 135 11.80 5.92 -1.78
C VAL A 135 11.44 5.04 -0.59
N THR A 136 10.29 5.30 0.02
CA THR A 136 9.75 4.47 1.10
C THR A 136 8.69 3.51 0.54
N PHE A 137 8.89 2.21 0.72
CA PHE A 137 7.91 1.18 0.38
C PHE A 137 7.12 0.79 1.63
N ALA A 138 5.84 1.12 1.66
CA ALA A 138 4.88 0.66 2.66
C ALA A 138 4.23 -0.63 2.15
N ILE A 139 4.74 -1.77 2.62
CA ILE A 139 4.40 -3.10 2.11
C ILE A 139 3.35 -3.74 3.01
N ASP A 140 2.09 -3.61 2.60
CA ASP A 140 0.96 -4.22 3.28
C ASP A 140 0.79 -5.70 2.91
N ARG A 141 0.04 -6.46 3.69
CA ARG A 141 -0.21 -7.90 3.49
C ARG A 141 1.08 -8.73 3.45
N ALA A 142 2.07 -8.38 4.26
CA ALA A 142 3.26 -9.21 4.43
C ALA A 142 2.94 -10.48 5.23
N GLY A 143 3.43 -11.62 4.76
CA GLY A 143 3.17 -12.92 5.38
C GLY A 143 1.84 -13.54 4.93
N VAL A 144 1.25 -14.37 5.80
CA VAL A 144 -0.01 -15.08 5.54
C VAL A 144 -1.19 -14.12 5.70
N VAL A 145 -2.12 -14.14 4.74
CA VAL A 145 -3.22 -13.18 4.64
C VAL A 145 -4.62 -13.76 4.89
N GLY A 146 -4.72 -15.04 5.22
CA GLY A 146 -6.00 -15.70 5.55
C GLY A 146 -7.02 -15.63 4.40
N PRO A 147 -8.16 -14.93 4.59
CA PRO A 147 -9.27 -14.93 3.63
C PRO A 147 -8.94 -14.31 2.27
N ASP A 148 -7.87 -13.54 2.13
CA ASP A 148 -7.46 -13.00 0.83
C ASP A 148 -6.91 -14.10 -0.12
N GLY A 149 -6.55 -15.25 0.42
CA GLY A 149 -6.17 -16.44 -0.33
C GLY A 149 -4.71 -16.48 -0.78
N ALA A 150 -4.34 -17.57 -1.42
CA ALA A 150 -2.94 -17.88 -1.79
C ALA A 150 -2.31 -16.84 -2.73
N THR A 151 -3.11 -16.22 -3.62
CA THR A 151 -2.62 -15.21 -4.57
C THR A 151 -2.22 -13.89 -3.92
N HIS A 152 -2.62 -13.66 -2.67
CA HIS A 152 -2.35 -12.44 -1.91
C HIS A 152 -1.33 -12.66 -0.79
N ALA A 153 -0.89 -13.91 -0.55
CA ALA A 153 0.10 -14.22 0.49
C ALA A 153 1.45 -13.55 0.19
N GLY A 154 1.94 -12.78 1.15
CA GLY A 154 3.19 -12.04 1.08
C GLY A 154 4.36 -12.82 1.67
N SER A 155 4.62 -14.03 1.15
CA SER A 155 5.60 -14.95 1.74
C SER A 155 7.02 -14.79 1.20
N PHE A 156 7.23 -14.02 0.12
CA PHE A 156 8.50 -13.98 -0.60
C PHE A 156 9.28 -12.68 -0.46
N ASP A 157 8.66 -11.61 0.04
CA ASP A 157 9.24 -10.27 0.12
C ASP A 157 10.57 -10.24 0.89
N LEU A 158 10.66 -10.86 2.05
CA LEU A 158 11.92 -10.93 2.78
C LEU A 158 13.05 -11.58 1.98
N SER A 159 12.73 -12.63 1.22
CA SER A 159 13.73 -13.34 0.43
C SER A 159 14.33 -12.47 -0.67
N TYR A 160 13.50 -11.77 -1.44
CA TYR A 160 13.99 -10.96 -2.55
C TYR A 160 14.43 -9.55 -2.16
N LEU A 161 13.87 -8.97 -1.08
CA LEU A 161 14.30 -7.63 -0.63
C LEU A 161 15.68 -7.68 0.04
N ARG A 162 15.99 -8.73 0.78
CA ARG A 162 17.26 -8.83 1.53
C ARG A 162 18.52 -8.92 0.68
N CYS A 163 18.40 -9.31 -0.58
CA CYS A 163 19.55 -9.37 -1.50
C CYS A 163 19.80 -8.05 -2.25
N ILE A 164 18.90 -7.06 -2.10
CA ILE A 164 19.01 -5.79 -2.82
C ILE A 164 19.95 -4.85 -2.04
N PRO A 165 21.00 -4.33 -2.68
CA PRO A 165 21.91 -3.39 -2.02
C PRO A 165 21.23 -2.07 -1.68
N ASN A 166 21.70 -1.39 -0.66
CA ASN A 166 21.20 -0.10 -0.17
C ASN A 166 19.79 -0.11 0.44
N LEU A 167 19.04 -1.18 0.30
CA LEU A 167 17.67 -1.27 0.79
C LEU A 167 17.63 -1.67 2.28
N VAL A 168 17.04 -0.82 3.11
CA VAL A 168 16.73 -1.15 4.51
C VAL A 168 15.37 -1.83 4.59
N VAL A 169 15.30 -3.02 5.20
CA VAL A 169 14.06 -3.80 5.36
C VAL A 169 13.69 -3.88 6.83
N MET A 170 12.49 -3.42 7.17
CA MET A 170 11.98 -3.32 8.53
C MET A 170 10.64 -4.04 8.68
N ALA A 171 10.44 -4.71 9.82
CA ALA A 171 9.21 -5.43 10.14
C ALA A 171 8.80 -5.10 11.58
N PRO A 172 7.68 -4.39 11.80
CA PRO A 172 7.21 -4.03 13.13
C PRO A 172 6.67 -5.24 13.91
N ALA A 173 6.85 -5.23 15.22
CA ALA A 173 6.24 -6.20 16.14
C ALA A 173 4.78 -5.84 16.48
N ASP A 174 4.43 -4.55 16.48
CA ASP A 174 3.10 -4.04 16.79
C ASP A 174 2.78 -2.76 16.00
N GLU A 175 1.57 -2.23 16.19
CA GLU A 175 1.08 -1.03 15.48
C GLU A 175 1.87 0.24 15.86
N ASN A 176 2.32 0.35 17.11
CA ASN A 176 3.12 1.49 17.55
C ASN A 176 4.50 1.49 16.90
N GLU A 177 5.16 0.33 16.89
CA GLU A 177 6.44 0.18 16.20
C GLU A 177 6.30 0.38 14.69
N CYS A 178 5.17 -0.04 14.10
CA CYS A 178 4.89 0.22 12.68
C CYS A 178 4.97 1.71 12.36
N ARG A 179 4.31 2.55 13.16
CA ARG A 179 4.36 4.00 12.99
C ARG A 179 5.79 4.56 13.12
N GLN A 180 6.55 4.04 14.06
CA GLN A 180 7.96 4.45 14.27
C GLN A 180 8.85 4.04 13.10
N LEU A 181 8.71 2.80 12.61
CA LEU A 181 9.50 2.30 11.50
C LEU A 181 9.16 2.99 10.17
N LEU A 182 7.88 3.34 9.96
CA LEU A 182 7.48 4.18 8.82
C LEU A 182 8.16 5.55 8.86
N THR A 183 8.24 6.18 10.03
CA THR A 183 8.97 7.43 10.22
C THR A 183 10.46 7.25 9.97
N THR A 184 11.05 6.19 10.51
CA THR A 184 12.46 5.84 10.31
C THR A 184 12.78 5.64 8.83
N GLY A 185 11.94 4.89 8.11
CA GLY A 185 12.10 4.66 6.67
C GLY A 185 11.99 5.94 5.85
N PHE A 186 11.04 6.82 6.18
CA PHE A 186 10.88 8.10 5.52
C PHE A 186 12.05 9.07 5.74
N LEU A 187 12.64 9.04 6.93
CA LEU A 187 13.81 9.88 7.27
C LEU A 187 15.14 9.28 6.80
N HIS A 188 15.17 7.99 6.47
CA HIS A 188 16.36 7.33 5.96
C HIS A 188 16.79 7.94 4.62
N THR A 189 18.09 8.05 4.41
CA THR A 189 18.67 8.44 3.11
C THR A 189 18.90 7.19 2.28
N GLY A 190 18.15 7.04 1.22
CA GLY A 190 18.11 5.85 0.37
C GLY A 190 16.80 5.05 0.52
N PRO A 191 16.68 3.92 -0.16
CA PRO A 191 15.44 3.14 -0.19
C PRO A 191 15.19 2.41 1.13
N ALA A 192 13.92 2.46 1.59
CA ALA A 192 13.48 1.77 2.79
C ALA A 192 12.16 1.02 2.56
N ALA A 193 12.06 -0.18 3.09
CA ALA A 193 10.86 -1.01 3.05
C ALA A 193 10.37 -1.30 4.47
N VAL A 194 9.14 -0.94 4.77
CA VAL A 194 8.44 -1.30 6.02
C VAL A 194 7.33 -2.26 5.66
N ARG A 195 7.47 -3.51 6.10
CA ARG A 195 6.52 -4.58 5.79
C ARG A 195 5.68 -4.93 7.01
N TYR A 196 4.37 -4.93 6.86
CA TYR A 196 3.44 -5.20 7.96
C TYR A 196 2.30 -6.14 7.53
N PRO A 197 1.71 -6.91 8.50
CA PRO A 197 0.69 -7.89 8.19
C PRO A 197 -0.67 -7.27 7.92
N ARG A 198 -1.59 -8.08 7.38
CA ARG A 198 -3.01 -7.78 7.29
C ARG A 198 -3.66 -7.85 8.68
N GLY A 199 -4.51 -6.89 9.00
CA GLY A 199 -5.29 -6.87 10.24
C GLY A 199 -4.64 -6.07 11.36
N SER A 200 -5.02 -6.35 12.59
CA SER A 200 -4.48 -5.76 13.80
C SER A 200 -3.51 -6.70 14.50
N GLY A 201 -2.59 -6.14 15.28
CA GLY A 201 -1.68 -6.88 16.13
C GLY A 201 -2.36 -7.46 17.38
N PRO A 202 -1.59 -8.15 18.23
CA PRO A 202 -2.06 -8.82 19.44
C PRO A 202 -2.64 -7.88 20.49
#